data_4dc112b1bf0251f4b9b530130a5560a7
#
_entry.id   4dc112b1bf0251f4b9b530130a5560a7
#
_cell.length_a   1.000
_cell.length_b   1.000
_cell.length_c   1.000
_cell.angle_alpha   90.00
_cell.angle_beta   90.00
_cell.angle_gamma   90.00
#
_symmetry.space_group_name_H-M   'P 1'
#
loop_
_entity.id
_entity.type
_entity.pdbx_description
1 polymer ?
#
loop_
_entity_poly.entity_id
_entity_poly.type
_entity_poly.pdbx_seq_one_letter_code
_entity_poly.pdbx_strand_id
1 'polypeptide(L)'
;MIQVRVSGTKYRKARRSWFHLRRIGLRKDRYGAYTGELKGRRQVEKLKRYCEKKRLSFRIDNEYGRRGGSYRSIFFQTHAPAFGNYYFCAYCGRLLPKDRVTVDHLYPVGSASRDLKLQKKLKRHIRGINDPDNLIAACRACNQKKGTEMGRWIRRGKIGRHAWYWELRWSFRFALAAGVIFLAVWLIAVR
;
A
#
# COMPACT_ATOMS: atom_id res chain seq x y z
N MET A 1 14.23 -1.26 21.07
CA MET A 1 14.14 0.19 20.78
C MET A 1 13.40 0.41 19.48
N ILE A 2 12.76 1.57 19.28
CA ILE A 2 11.93 1.85 18.12
C ILE A 2 12.51 3.09 17.45
N GLN A 3 13.03 2.93 16.24
CA GLN A 3 13.52 4.01 15.40
C GLN A 3 12.37 4.88 14.92
N VAL A 4 12.48 6.19 15.10
CA VAL A 4 11.48 7.15 14.66
C VAL A 4 12.09 8.30 13.89
N ARG A 5 11.29 8.89 13.00
CA ARG A 5 11.66 10.05 12.20
C ARG A 5 10.57 11.10 12.24
N VAL A 6 10.94 12.34 12.55
CA VAL A 6 10.04 13.50 12.54
C VAL A 6 10.56 14.51 11.52
N SER A 7 9.73 14.91 10.58
CA SER A 7 10.08 15.92 9.58
C SER A 7 9.03 17.04 9.51
N GLY A 8 9.43 18.15 8.89
CA GLY A 8 8.50 19.24 8.59
C GLY A 8 7.46 18.83 7.58
N THR A 9 6.41 19.61 7.49
CA THR A 9 5.36 19.54 6.46
C THR A 9 5.31 20.87 5.71
N LYS A 10 4.46 20.98 4.68
CA LYS A 10 4.21 22.26 4.01
C LYS A 10 3.66 23.34 4.97
N TYR A 11 3.07 22.92 6.09
CA TYR A 11 2.49 23.84 7.08
C TYR A 11 3.46 24.23 8.20
N ARG A 12 4.50 23.43 8.48
CA ARG A 12 5.41 23.66 9.59
C ARG A 12 6.78 23.06 9.39
N LYS A 13 7.84 23.84 9.65
CA LYS A 13 9.22 23.36 9.69
C LYS A 13 9.51 22.62 11.00
N ALA A 14 10.13 21.45 10.97
CA ALA A 14 10.44 20.65 12.16
C ALA A 14 11.36 21.39 13.14
N ARG A 15 12.22 22.29 12.66
CA ARG A 15 13.12 23.11 13.49
C ARG A 15 12.40 23.96 14.53
N ARG A 16 11.13 24.35 14.31
CA ARG A 16 10.32 25.09 15.30
C ARG A 16 9.96 24.26 16.52
N SER A 17 10.20 22.98 16.48
CA SER A 17 9.99 22.03 17.58
C SER A 17 11.30 21.42 18.07
N TRP A 18 12.44 21.98 17.66
CA TRP A 18 13.80 21.42 17.89
C TRP A 18 14.07 21.14 19.37
N PHE A 19 13.71 22.05 20.26
CA PHE A 19 13.95 21.91 21.70
C PHE A 19 13.23 20.67 22.25
N HIS A 20 11.94 20.52 21.96
CA HIS A 20 11.17 19.37 22.41
C HIS A 20 11.70 18.05 21.81
N LEU A 21 12.02 18.05 20.52
CA LEU A 21 12.52 16.84 19.83
C LEU A 21 13.91 16.42 20.37
N ARG A 22 14.80 17.39 20.64
CA ARG A 22 16.12 17.08 21.24
C ARG A 22 15.99 16.58 22.68
N ARG A 23 15.09 17.17 23.48
CA ARG A 23 14.86 16.75 24.87
C ARG A 23 14.42 15.28 24.98
N ILE A 24 13.74 14.75 23.99
CA ILE A 24 13.36 13.33 23.93
C ILE A 24 14.38 12.46 23.22
N GLY A 25 15.59 12.97 22.95
CA GLY A 25 16.72 12.21 22.40
C GLY A 25 16.79 12.16 20.87
N LEU A 26 15.97 12.92 20.15
CA LEU A 26 16.04 12.97 18.68
C LEU A 26 17.11 13.93 18.21
N ARG A 27 17.91 13.53 17.24
CA ARG A 27 18.97 14.32 16.62
C ARG A 27 18.57 14.74 15.21
N LYS A 28 18.96 15.94 14.80
CA LYS A 28 18.74 16.45 13.45
C LYS A 28 19.64 15.73 12.46
N ASP A 29 19.07 15.20 11.38
CA ASP A 29 19.84 14.63 10.26
C ASP A 29 20.24 15.71 9.24
N ARG A 30 21.05 15.32 8.24
CA ARG A 30 21.50 16.20 7.15
C ARG A 30 20.37 16.78 6.29
N TYR A 31 19.20 16.14 6.30
CA TYR A 31 18.02 16.57 5.56
C TYR A 31 17.05 17.42 6.37
N GLY A 32 17.41 17.79 7.59
CA GLY A 32 16.60 18.63 8.47
C GLY A 32 15.46 17.90 9.19
N ALA A 33 15.40 16.59 9.11
CA ALA A 33 14.49 15.78 9.94
C ALA A 33 15.16 15.42 11.26
N TYR A 34 14.37 15.03 12.25
CA TYR A 34 14.83 14.56 13.56
C TYR A 34 14.60 13.06 13.67
N THR A 35 15.68 12.34 13.94
CA THR A 35 15.70 10.87 14.03
C THR A 35 16.27 10.44 15.37
N GLY A 36 15.87 9.28 15.86
CA GLY A 36 16.37 8.70 17.08
C GLY A 36 15.58 7.48 17.52
N GLU A 37 15.97 6.92 18.65
CA GLU A 37 15.39 5.72 19.22
C GLU A 37 14.54 6.02 20.45
N LEU A 38 13.39 5.41 20.53
CA LEU A 38 12.50 5.48 21.69
C LEU A 38 12.40 4.10 22.37
N LYS A 39 12.44 4.10 23.72
CA LYS A 39 12.52 2.87 24.51
C LYS A 39 11.19 2.09 24.59
N GLY A 40 10.06 2.69 24.25
CA GLY A 40 8.79 2.01 24.42
C GLY A 40 7.62 2.63 23.66
N ARG A 41 6.56 1.83 23.53
CA ARG A 41 5.34 2.20 22.82
C ARG A 41 4.70 3.50 23.35
N ARG A 42 4.70 3.71 24.69
CA ARG A 42 4.11 4.93 25.29
C ARG A 42 4.83 6.19 24.80
N GLN A 43 6.16 6.16 24.67
CA GLN A 43 6.93 7.30 24.14
C GLN A 43 6.62 7.57 22.67
N VAL A 44 6.50 6.52 21.86
CA VAL A 44 6.14 6.62 20.45
C VAL A 44 4.75 7.25 20.28
N GLU A 45 3.76 6.80 21.05
CA GLU A 45 2.40 7.37 20.97
C GLU A 45 2.34 8.82 21.47
N LYS A 46 3.11 9.18 22.52
CA LYS A 46 3.24 10.59 22.97
C LYS A 46 3.84 11.45 21.88
N LEU A 47 4.92 10.99 21.24
CA LEU A 47 5.58 11.73 20.15
C LEU A 47 4.63 11.85 18.94
N LYS A 48 3.92 10.80 18.59
CA LYS A 48 2.95 10.81 17.50
C LYS A 48 1.89 11.89 17.72
N ARG A 49 1.23 11.91 18.89
CA ARG A 49 0.24 12.92 19.25
C ARG A 49 0.81 14.35 19.25
N TYR A 50 2.05 14.51 19.73
CA TYR A 50 2.74 15.81 19.66
C TYR A 50 2.92 16.24 18.20
N CYS A 51 3.37 15.34 17.32
CA CYS A 51 3.55 15.65 15.90
C CYS A 51 2.23 15.99 15.21
N GLU A 52 1.15 15.28 15.51
CA GLU A 52 -0.20 15.58 15.00
C GLU A 52 -0.65 16.98 15.43
N LYS A 53 -0.58 17.28 16.74
CA LYS A 53 -0.91 18.63 17.28
C LYS A 53 -0.07 19.75 16.65
N LYS A 54 1.20 19.46 16.34
CA LYS A 54 2.13 20.45 15.76
C LYS A 54 2.19 20.39 14.23
N ARG A 55 1.34 19.61 13.57
CA ARG A 55 1.30 19.41 12.11
C ARG A 55 2.67 19.00 11.53
N LEU A 56 3.37 18.15 12.24
CA LEU A 56 4.63 17.55 11.82
C LEU A 56 4.38 16.15 11.24
N SER A 57 5.25 15.72 10.33
CA SER A 57 5.23 14.35 9.82
C SER A 57 5.98 13.44 10.78
N PHE A 58 5.32 12.40 11.25
CA PHE A 58 5.87 11.35 12.10
C PHE A 58 5.92 10.03 11.34
N ARG A 59 7.02 9.28 11.47
CA ARG A 59 7.17 7.93 10.92
C ARG A 59 7.98 7.05 11.89
N ILE A 60 7.62 5.78 11.90
CA ILE A 60 8.46 4.71 12.47
C ILE A 60 9.42 4.29 11.35
N ASP A 61 10.73 4.36 11.59
CA ASP A 61 11.77 4.15 10.57
C ASP A 61 12.38 2.75 10.71
N ASN A 62 11.63 1.76 10.27
CA ASN A 62 12.04 0.37 10.23
C ASN A 62 11.57 -0.28 8.89
N GLU A 63 11.81 -1.58 8.74
CA GLU A 63 11.45 -2.36 7.55
C GLU A 63 9.94 -2.31 7.19
N TYR A 64 9.05 -1.99 8.14
CA TYR A 64 7.61 -1.84 7.92
C TYR A 64 7.17 -0.39 7.65
N GLY A 65 7.97 0.58 8.01
CA GLY A 65 7.65 2.00 7.88
C GLY A 65 8.40 2.71 6.76
N ARG A 66 9.38 2.06 6.13
CA ARG A 66 10.26 2.64 5.12
C ARG A 66 10.07 1.96 3.77
N ARG A 67 9.62 2.71 2.78
CA ARG A 67 9.55 2.26 1.38
C ARG A 67 10.97 2.20 0.79
N GLY A 68 11.44 1.02 0.43
CA GLY A 68 12.68 0.86 -0.34
C GLY A 68 12.50 1.24 -1.81
N GLY A 69 13.59 1.59 -2.50
CA GLY A 69 13.56 1.92 -3.93
C GLY A 69 13.31 0.72 -4.84
N SER A 70 13.64 -0.49 -4.40
CA SER A 70 13.64 -1.72 -5.20
C SER A 70 12.30 -2.47 -5.26
N TYR A 71 11.24 -2.02 -4.57
CA TYR A 71 9.98 -2.78 -4.47
C TYR A 71 9.35 -3.12 -5.84
N ARG A 72 9.52 -2.24 -6.85
CA ARG A 72 9.02 -2.49 -8.21
C ARG A 72 9.80 -3.62 -8.88
N SER A 73 11.12 -3.64 -8.72
CA SER A 73 11.97 -4.72 -9.23
C SER A 73 11.63 -6.04 -8.54
N ILE A 74 11.50 -6.03 -7.21
CA ILE A 74 11.10 -7.20 -6.42
C ILE A 74 9.77 -7.76 -6.95
N PHE A 75 8.77 -6.92 -7.18
CA PHE A 75 7.49 -7.37 -7.71
C PHE A 75 7.64 -8.12 -9.03
N PHE A 76 8.31 -7.54 -10.02
CA PHE A 76 8.44 -8.17 -11.34
C PHE A 76 9.36 -9.39 -11.38
N GLN A 77 10.22 -9.56 -10.37
CA GLN A 77 11.04 -10.77 -10.21
C GLN A 77 10.28 -11.92 -9.54
N THR A 78 9.29 -11.60 -8.72
CA THR A 78 8.60 -12.58 -7.86
C THR A 78 7.17 -12.89 -8.30
N HIS A 79 6.57 -12.06 -9.17
CA HIS A 79 5.20 -12.25 -9.66
C HIS A 79 5.20 -12.45 -11.17
N ALA A 80 4.76 -13.62 -11.58
CA ALA A 80 4.56 -13.92 -13.00
C ALA A 80 3.43 -13.04 -13.59
N PRO A 81 3.51 -12.68 -14.87
CA PRO A 81 2.38 -12.09 -15.57
C PRO A 81 1.22 -13.09 -15.67
N ALA A 82 0.01 -12.58 -15.80
CA ALA A 82 -1.17 -13.40 -15.99
C ALA A 82 -1.24 -13.99 -17.41
N PHE A 83 -0.81 -13.19 -18.39
CA PHE A 83 -0.84 -13.57 -19.80
C PHE A 83 0.24 -12.81 -20.57
N GLY A 84 1.20 -13.50 -21.20
CA GLY A 84 2.31 -12.88 -21.91
C GLY A 84 3.04 -11.85 -21.03
N ASN A 85 3.00 -10.58 -21.40
CA ASN A 85 3.54 -9.44 -20.61
C ASN A 85 2.47 -8.65 -19.85
N TYR A 86 1.28 -9.23 -19.63
CA TYR A 86 0.14 -8.54 -19.04
C TYR A 86 -0.15 -9.01 -17.62
N TYR A 87 -0.56 -8.06 -16.79
CA TYR A 87 -0.94 -8.26 -15.39
C TYR A 87 -2.37 -7.79 -15.15
N PHE A 88 -3.16 -8.49 -14.36
CA PHE A 88 -4.44 -7.98 -13.91
C PHE A 88 -4.25 -6.93 -12.81
N CYS A 89 -4.97 -5.81 -12.91
CA CYS A 89 -5.13 -4.93 -11.76
C CYS A 89 -5.86 -5.66 -10.64
N ALA A 90 -5.21 -5.88 -9.49
CA ALA A 90 -5.75 -6.60 -8.36
C ALA A 90 -7.06 -5.99 -7.80
N TYR A 91 -7.38 -4.76 -8.17
CA TYR A 91 -8.58 -4.07 -7.67
C TYR A 91 -9.76 -4.05 -8.65
N CYS A 92 -9.51 -3.95 -9.95
CA CYS A 92 -10.61 -3.83 -10.93
C CYS A 92 -10.58 -4.87 -12.06
N GLY A 93 -9.53 -5.71 -12.14
CA GLY A 93 -9.38 -6.74 -13.16
C GLY A 93 -9.01 -6.22 -14.55
N ARG A 94 -8.67 -4.94 -14.70
CA ARG A 94 -8.17 -4.43 -15.97
C ARG A 94 -6.84 -5.10 -16.31
N LEU A 95 -6.71 -5.59 -17.52
CA LEU A 95 -5.47 -6.13 -18.04
C LEU A 95 -4.51 -4.98 -18.38
N LEU A 96 -3.29 -5.04 -17.88
CA LEU A 96 -2.30 -3.98 -17.96
C LEU A 96 -1.00 -4.53 -18.54
N PRO A 97 -0.43 -3.93 -19.58
CA PRO A 97 0.92 -4.25 -20.00
C PRO A 97 1.92 -3.84 -18.90
N LYS A 98 3.06 -4.51 -18.82
CA LYS A 98 4.07 -4.37 -17.77
C LYS A 98 4.49 -2.93 -17.49
N ASP A 99 4.61 -2.11 -18.53
CA ASP A 99 4.99 -0.70 -18.44
C ASP A 99 3.91 0.17 -17.75
N ARG A 100 2.63 -0.17 -17.91
CA ARG A 100 1.49 0.53 -17.30
C ARG A 100 1.10 0.02 -15.90
N VAL A 101 1.74 -1.05 -15.42
CA VAL A 101 1.52 -1.53 -14.05
C VAL A 101 2.08 -0.53 -13.06
N THR A 102 1.29 -0.10 -12.10
CA THR A 102 1.77 0.48 -10.84
C THR A 102 1.83 -0.62 -9.79
N VAL A 103 2.98 -0.77 -9.13
CA VAL A 103 3.11 -1.72 -8.01
C VAL A 103 2.62 -1.03 -6.75
N ASP A 104 1.57 -1.57 -6.16
CA ASP A 104 0.99 -1.08 -4.91
C ASP A 104 1.34 -1.98 -3.74
N HIS A 105 1.38 -1.39 -2.55
CA HIS A 105 1.50 -2.13 -1.30
C HIS A 105 0.11 -2.45 -0.77
N LEU A 106 -0.24 -3.72 -0.68
CA LEU A 106 -1.54 -4.18 -0.16
C LEU A 106 -1.85 -3.55 1.20
N TYR A 107 -0.88 -3.60 2.11
CA TYR A 107 -0.87 -2.80 3.34
C TYR A 107 -0.06 -1.53 3.10
N PRO A 108 -0.72 -0.34 3.14
CA PRO A 108 -0.07 0.90 2.75
C PRO A 108 1.09 1.28 3.66
N VAL A 109 2.22 1.68 3.05
CA VAL A 109 3.42 2.14 3.78
C VAL A 109 3.09 3.29 4.74
N GLY A 110 2.26 4.24 4.30
CA GLY A 110 1.86 5.38 5.11
C GLY A 110 1.10 5.00 6.38
N SER A 111 0.26 3.97 6.32
CA SER A 111 -0.45 3.44 7.49
C SER A 111 0.50 2.64 8.39
N ALA A 112 1.30 1.76 7.83
CA ALA A 112 2.27 0.96 8.58
C ALA A 112 3.32 1.83 9.28
N SER A 113 3.80 2.90 8.64
CA SER A 113 4.80 3.81 9.23
C SER A 113 4.31 4.61 10.44
N ARG A 114 3.00 4.64 10.70
CA ARG A 114 2.37 5.43 11.78
C ARG A 114 1.72 4.61 12.86
N ASP A 115 1.59 3.29 12.67
CA ASP A 115 0.84 2.42 13.58
C ASP A 115 1.64 1.17 13.96
N LEU A 116 2.14 1.16 15.20
CA LEU A 116 2.84 0.01 15.79
C LEU A 116 1.96 -1.23 15.95
N LYS A 117 0.64 -1.07 16.18
CA LYS A 117 -0.27 -2.22 16.29
C LYS A 117 -0.37 -2.91 14.93
N LEU A 118 -0.51 -2.10 13.87
CA LEU A 118 -0.52 -2.61 12.51
C LEU A 118 0.79 -3.33 12.17
N GLN A 119 1.95 -2.73 12.48
CA GLN A 119 3.25 -3.39 12.27
C GLN A 119 3.35 -4.73 13.00
N LYS A 120 2.92 -4.79 14.27
CA LYS A 120 2.91 -6.05 15.04
C LYS A 120 2.03 -7.12 14.39
N LYS A 121 0.90 -6.72 13.78
CA LYS A 121 0.03 -7.63 13.02
C LYS A 121 0.72 -8.07 11.72
N LEU A 122 1.35 -7.16 11.01
CA LEU A 122 2.04 -7.44 9.74
C LEU A 122 3.22 -8.40 9.91
N LYS A 123 4.00 -8.28 10.99
CA LYS A 123 5.13 -9.17 11.31
C LYS A 123 4.77 -10.67 11.35
N ARG A 124 3.51 -11.00 11.49
CA ARG A 124 3.02 -12.39 11.48
C ARG A 124 2.84 -12.94 10.06
N HIS A 125 2.79 -12.08 9.05
CA HIS A 125 2.40 -12.44 7.70
C HIS A 125 3.42 -12.04 6.63
N ILE A 126 4.21 -10.99 6.89
CA ILE A 126 5.19 -10.45 5.95
C ILE A 126 6.48 -10.08 6.70
N ARG A 127 7.63 -10.21 6.03
CA ARG A 127 8.96 -9.91 6.59
C ARG A 127 9.26 -8.40 6.65
N GLY A 128 8.58 -7.62 5.82
CA GLY A 128 8.71 -6.17 5.76
C GLY A 128 7.68 -5.56 4.83
N ILE A 129 7.64 -4.24 4.72
CA ILE A 129 6.61 -3.58 3.89
C ILE A 129 6.79 -3.87 2.40
N ASN A 130 8.03 -4.12 1.95
CA ASN A 130 8.35 -4.47 0.56
C ASN A 130 8.39 -5.98 0.31
N ASP A 131 7.89 -6.79 1.25
CA ASP A 131 7.74 -8.23 1.05
C ASP A 131 6.90 -8.51 -0.21
N PRO A 132 7.28 -9.48 -1.07
CA PRO A 132 6.50 -9.86 -2.26
C PRO A 132 5.02 -10.06 -1.95
N ASP A 133 4.70 -10.69 -0.82
CA ASP A 133 3.31 -10.93 -0.41
C ASP A 133 2.52 -9.65 -0.11
N ASN A 134 3.20 -8.53 0.07
CA ASN A 134 2.57 -7.22 0.23
C ASN A 134 2.51 -6.41 -1.07
N LEU A 135 3.11 -6.89 -2.15
CA LEU A 135 3.16 -6.20 -3.43
C LEU A 135 2.11 -6.75 -4.39
N ILE A 136 1.41 -5.89 -5.08
CA ILE A 136 0.38 -6.28 -6.05
C ILE A 136 0.38 -5.35 -7.28
N ALA A 137 -0.06 -5.88 -8.42
CA ALA A 137 -0.28 -5.08 -9.61
C ALA A 137 -1.55 -4.23 -9.48
N ALA A 138 -1.47 -2.96 -9.81
CA ALA A 138 -2.61 -2.07 -9.83
C ALA A 138 -2.55 -1.11 -11.02
N CYS A 139 -3.69 -0.70 -11.57
CA CYS A 139 -3.73 0.43 -12.47
C CYS A 139 -3.58 1.74 -11.68
N ARG A 140 -3.07 2.77 -12.34
CA ARG A 140 -2.83 4.09 -11.74
C ARG A 140 -4.06 4.64 -11.02
N ALA A 141 -5.23 4.55 -11.65
CA ALA A 141 -6.49 5.04 -11.07
C ALA A 141 -6.87 4.32 -9.77
N CYS A 142 -6.80 2.97 -9.73
CA CYS A 142 -7.09 2.21 -8.52
C CYS A 142 -6.07 2.47 -7.42
N ASN A 143 -4.78 2.55 -7.76
CA ASN A 143 -3.72 2.84 -6.81
C ASN A 143 -3.89 4.23 -6.17
N GLN A 144 -4.19 5.26 -6.98
CA GLN A 144 -4.48 6.61 -6.49
C GLN A 144 -5.73 6.65 -5.60
N LYS A 145 -6.82 6.01 -6.05
CA LYS A 145 -8.09 5.95 -5.29
C LYS A 145 -7.93 5.22 -3.96
N LYS A 146 -7.13 4.16 -3.91
CA LYS A 146 -6.83 3.46 -2.66
C LYS A 146 -6.00 4.31 -1.70
N GLY A 147 -4.92 4.94 -2.18
CA GLY A 147 -4.02 5.73 -1.34
C GLY A 147 -3.57 4.96 -0.10
N THR A 148 -3.94 5.44 1.08
CA THR A 148 -3.64 4.82 2.39
C THR A 148 -4.80 4.03 2.97
N GLU A 149 -5.91 3.87 2.23
CA GLU A 149 -7.07 3.12 2.70
C GLU A 149 -6.76 1.62 2.82
N MET A 150 -7.41 0.99 3.79
CA MET A 150 -7.32 -0.45 4.08
C MET A 150 -8.69 -1.13 3.88
N GLY A 151 -9.17 -1.91 4.81
CA GLY A 151 -10.50 -2.51 4.82
C GLY A 151 -10.84 -3.24 3.51
N ARG A 152 -11.81 -2.70 2.77
CA ARG A 152 -12.28 -3.29 1.50
C ARG A 152 -11.18 -3.43 0.43
N TRP A 153 -10.22 -2.51 0.40
CA TRP A 153 -9.12 -2.55 -0.55
C TRP A 153 -8.18 -3.72 -0.31
N ILE A 154 -7.88 -4.02 0.98
CA ILE A 154 -7.07 -5.19 1.33
C ILE A 154 -7.80 -6.48 0.92
N ARG A 155 -9.10 -6.61 1.19
CA ARG A 155 -9.88 -7.80 0.80
C ARG A 155 -9.88 -7.99 -0.71
N ARG A 156 -10.18 -6.92 -1.48
CA ARG A 156 -10.14 -6.95 -2.95
C ARG A 156 -8.76 -7.30 -3.48
N GLY A 157 -7.72 -6.67 -2.95
CA GLY A 157 -6.35 -6.92 -3.38
C GLY A 157 -5.88 -8.34 -3.08
N LYS A 158 -6.26 -8.91 -1.93
CA LYS A 158 -5.93 -10.31 -1.58
C LYS A 158 -6.54 -11.32 -2.56
N ILE A 159 -7.77 -11.12 -2.98
CA ILE A 159 -8.45 -12.01 -3.93
C ILE A 159 -7.96 -11.72 -5.34
N GLY A 160 -7.97 -10.46 -5.73
CA GLY A 160 -7.67 -10.05 -7.10
C GLY A 160 -6.19 -10.06 -7.48
N ARG A 161 -5.27 -10.39 -6.56
CA ARG A 161 -3.86 -10.67 -6.90
C ARG A 161 -3.69 -11.97 -7.68
N HIS A 162 -4.67 -12.87 -7.60
CA HIS A 162 -4.65 -14.16 -8.28
C HIS A 162 -5.29 -14.03 -9.66
N ALA A 163 -4.56 -14.42 -10.71
CA ALA A 163 -5.03 -14.33 -12.12
C ALA A 163 -6.32 -15.13 -12.33
N TRP A 164 -6.39 -16.36 -11.80
CA TRP A 164 -7.55 -17.26 -11.93
C TRP A 164 -8.87 -16.60 -11.51
N TYR A 165 -8.86 -15.70 -10.50
CA TYR A 165 -10.05 -14.99 -10.06
C TYR A 165 -10.65 -14.10 -11.16
N TRP A 166 -9.79 -13.41 -11.91
CA TRP A 166 -10.22 -12.55 -13.00
C TRP A 166 -10.60 -13.35 -14.24
N GLU A 167 -9.88 -14.41 -14.54
CA GLU A 167 -10.19 -15.34 -15.63
C GLU A 167 -11.57 -15.95 -15.44
N LEU A 168 -11.85 -16.51 -14.27
CA LEU A 168 -13.16 -17.06 -13.93
C LEU A 168 -14.26 -15.99 -14.01
N ARG A 169 -13.98 -14.79 -13.46
CA ARG A 169 -14.95 -13.68 -13.48
C ARG A 169 -15.25 -13.18 -14.89
N TRP A 170 -14.26 -13.15 -15.76
CA TRP A 170 -14.43 -12.76 -17.15
C TRP A 170 -15.17 -13.83 -17.93
N SER A 171 -14.79 -15.11 -17.78
CA SER A 171 -15.49 -16.23 -18.42
C SER A 171 -16.97 -16.28 -18.06
N PHE A 172 -17.30 -16.08 -16.78
CA PHE A 172 -18.70 -16.01 -16.34
C PHE A 172 -19.45 -14.83 -16.99
N ARG A 173 -18.83 -13.66 -17.09
CA ARG A 173 -19.46 -12.49 -17.74
C ARG A 173 -19.67 -12.70 -19.23
N PHE A 174 -18.70 -13.33 -19.92
CA PHE A 174 -18.86 -13.66 -21.34
C PHE A 174 -19.96 -14.71 -21.56
N ALA A 175 -20.01 -15.75 -20.74
CA ALA A 175 -21.07 -16.75 -20.80
C ALA A 175 -22.47 -16.13 -20.58
N LEU A 176 -22.58 -15.24 -19.59
CA LEU A 176 -23.85 -14.53 -19.33
C LEU A 176 -24.26 -13.65 -20.53
N ALA A 177 -23.31 -12.88 -21.07
CA ALA A 177 -23.57 -12.03 -22.24
C ALA A 177 -23.97 -12.85 -23.46
N ALA A 178 -23.30 -13.96 -23.73
CA ALA A 178 -23.68 -14.90 -24.83
C ALA A 178 -25.04 -15.48 -24.62
N GLY A 179 -25.42 -15.88 -23.40
CA GLY A 179 -26.73 -16.37 -23.06
C GLY A 179 -27.86 -15.34 -23.30
N VAL A 180 -27.62 -14.09 -22.91
CA VAL A 180 -28.55 -12.98 -23.16
C VAL A 180 -28.72 -12.72 -24.65
N ILE A 181 -27.64 -12.70 -25.43
CA ILE A 181 -27.67 -12.51 -26.88
C ILE A 181 -28.45 -13.68 -27.53
N PHE A 182 -28.12 -14.92 -27.15
CA PHE A 182 -28.81 -16.10 -27.66
C PHE A 182 -30.33 -16.04 -27.40
N LEU A 183 -30.73 -15.70 -26.17
CA LEU A 183 -32.13 -15.56 -25.81
C LEU A 183 -32.84 -14.46 -26.63
N ALA A 184 -32.19 -13.32 -26.82
CA ALA A 184 -32.73 -12.22 -27.64
C ALA A 184 -32.94 -12.64 -29.10
N VAL A 185 -31.95 -13.31 -29.71
CA VAL A 185 -32.05 -13.82 -31.09
C VAL A 185 -33.17 -14.86 -31.21
N TRP A 186 -33.24 -15.79 -30.24
CA TRP A 186 -34.29 -16.82 -30.22
C TRP A 186 -35.69 -16.21 -30.14
N LEU A 187 -35.89 -15.22 -29.26
CA LEU A 187 -37.19 -14.52 -29.12
C LEU A 187 -37.60 -13.76 -30.42
N ILE A 188 -36.64 -13.27 -31.19
CA ILE A 188 -36.90 -12.60 -32.48
C ILE A 188 -37.23 -13.66 -33.53
N ALA A 189 -36.55 -14.80 -33.55
CA ALA A 189 -36.73 -15.84 -34.55
C ALA A 189 -38.07 -16.65 -34.38
N VAL A 190 -38.65 -16.67 -33.18
CA VAL A 190 -39.88 -17.40 -32.85
C VAL A 190 -41.11 -16.51 -32.99
N ARG A 191 -40.95 -15.21 -33.30
CA ARG A 191 -42.06 -14.31 -33.65
C ARG A 191 -42.29 -14.27 -35.16
#